data_2d45cb460380bffc5cebad1368363b11
#
_entry.id   2d45cb460380bffc5cebad1368363b11
#
_cell.length_a   1.000
_cell.length_b   1.000
_cell.length_c   1.000
_cell.angle_alpha   90.00
_cell.angle_beta   90.00
_cell.angle_gamma   90.00
#
_symmetry.space_group_name_H-M   'P 1'
#
loop_
_entity.id
_entity.type
_entity.pdbx_description
1 polymer ?
#
loop_
_entity_poly.entity_id
_entity_poly.type
_entity_poly.pdbx_seq_one_letter_code
_entity_poly.pdbx_strand_id
1 'polypeptide(L)'
;VFIDLLGFGIILPILPLYAEQFGAKPHQATLLVAIYSLMQFLFAPLWGRLSDRYGRRPILLITLCGSVIAYTSLGCANTLWILFIARGLAGMMAGNIATAQAYIADITTPAKRSRGMGIIGAAFGLGFILGPAIGGMLTGSDPENANFHLPSLFAAGLSLWALFFAWVLLPESLTSATKAKISAHQQRQKQLNFLQILQRPQFCLLVVIYFLITFAVATMDSTLALWSKQQLNWGPQQTSYLFAFMGIISTIIQGGLIGFLKKHLGEIKLLTLGILGLGLGLLLICYSQSVILLLIATTLIAWGISVSQPILNSLISQMAAPEEQGKILGIANSSSALARIGGPTWAGASFSKFGSSAPFLTGFLVMLVALTLSLRITKSPSLSNAESVT
;
A
#
# COMPACT_ATOMS: atom_id res chain seq x y z
N VAL A 1 -0.29 1.62 14.47
CA VAL A 1 -0.70 1.50 13.05
C VAL A 1 -0.80 2.88 12.41
N PHE A 2 -1.67 3.79 12.89
CA PHE A 2 -1.80 5.13 12.29
C PHE A 2 -0.45 5.86 12.20
N ILE A 3 0.33 5.87 13.27
CA ILE A 3 1.64 6.53 13.33
C ILE A 3 2.67 5.88 12.37
N ASP A 4 2.66 4.55 12.24
CA ASP A 4 3.53 3.85 11.28
C ASP A 4 3.18 4.25 9.83
N LEU A 5 1.88 4.32 9.53
CA LEU A 5 1.40 4.72 8.20
C LEU A 5 1.66 6.20 7.91
N LEU A 6 1.55 7.05 8.95
CA LEU A 6 1.92 8.46 8.85
C LEU A 6 3.42 8.60 8.54
N GLY A 7 4.29 7.87 9.26
CA GLY A 7 5.73 7.85 8.99
C GLY A 7 6.08 7.36 7.58
N PHE A 8 5.40 6.31 7.11
CA PHE A 8 5.55 5.84 5.73
C PHE A 8 5.10 6.91 4.72
N GLY A 9 3.94 7.54 4.95
CA GLY A 9 3.39 8.59 4.09
C GLY A 9 4.26 9.85 4.04
N ILE A 10 4.92 10.22 5.16
CA ILE A 10 5.89 11.32 5.21
C ILE A 10 7.06 11.07 4.24
N ILE A 11 7.58 9.84 4.24
CA ILE A 11 8.83 9.51 3.54
C ILE A 11 8.59 9.18 2.05
N LEU A 12 7.47 8.55 1.72
CA LEU A 12 7.23 8.02 0.38
C LEU A 12 7.43 9.04 -0.76
N PRO A 13 6.82 10.24 -0.73
CA PRO A 13 6.96 11.19 -1.83
C PRO A 13 8.31 11.89 -1.90
N ILE A 14 9.01 12.00 -0.76
CA ILE A 14 10.30 12.72 -0.68
C ILE A 14 11.51 11.81 -0.95
N LEU A 15 11.36 10.51 -0.77
CA LEU A 15 12.47 9.55 -0.79
C LEU A 15 13.25 9.51 -2.11
N PRO A 16 12.62 9.53 -3.32
CA PRO A 16 13.37 9.55 -4.56
C PRO A 16 14.24 10.80 -4.71
N LEU A 17 13.72 11.97 -4.29
CA LEU A 17 14.44 13.23 -4.32
C LEU A 17 15.57 13.27 -3.27
N TYR A 18 15.34 12.66 -2.09
CA TYR A 18 16.38 12.51 -1.07
C TYR A 18 17.54 11.66 -1.58
N ALA A 19 17.27 10.58 -2.31
CA ALA A 19 18.32 9.76 -2.91
C ALA A 19 19.15 10.55 -3.94
N GLU A 20 18.52 11.43 -4.73
CA GLU A 20 19.21 12.27 -5.71
C GLU A 20 20.24 13.21 -5.06
N GLN A 21 20.04 13.68 -3.81
CA GLN A 21 21.04 14.47 -3.09
C GLN A 21 22.38 13.73 -2.92
N PHE A 22 22.33 12.40 -2.85
CA PHE A 22 23.53 11.54 -2.79
C PHE A 22 23.99 11.05 -4.17
N GLY A 23 23.56 11.71 -5.25
CA GLY A 23 23.94 11.36 -6.63
C GLY A 23 23.28 10.08 -7.15
N ALA A 24 22.19 9.61 -6.53
CA ALA A 24 21.50 8.43 -7.00
C ALA A 24 20.86 8.64 -8.39
N LYS A 25 21.07 7.68 -9.27
CA LYS A 25 20.36 7.61 -10.55
C LYS A 25 18.91 7.20 -10.32
N PRO A 26 17.96 7.50 -11.24
CA PRO A 26 16.54 7.18 -11.05
C PRO A 26 16.25 5.72 -10.68
N HIS A 27 16.97 4.76 -11.29
CA HIS A 27 16.81 3.35 -10.94
C HIS A 27 17.24 3.01 -9.51
N GLN A 28 18.25 3.70 -8.95
CA GLN A 28 18.67 3.52 -7.56
C GLN A 28 17.66 4.14 -6.59
N ALA A 29 17.12 5.32 -6.94
CA ALA A 29 16.09 5.98 -6.14
C ALA A 29 14.81 5.14 -6.03
N THR A 30 14.35 4.53 -7.13
CA THR A 30 13.17 3.66 -7.09
C THR A 30 13.43 2.31 -6.42
N LEU A 31 14.66 1.80 -6.45
CA LEU A 31 15.05 0.59 -5.70
C LEU A 31 14.92 0.77 -4.18
N LEU A 32 15.02 1.99 -3.64
CA LEU A 32 14.74 2.27 -2.22
C LEU A 32 13.28 2.00 -1.85
N VAL A 33 12.36 2.17 -2.78
CA VAL A 33 10.95 1.80 -2.58
C VAL A 33 10.77 0.28 -2.71
N ALA A 34 11.45 -0.34 -3.66
CA ALA A 34 11.41 -1.78 -3.88
C ALA A 34 11.97 -2.57 -2.69
N ILE A 35 13.11 -2.16 -2.10
CA ILE A 35 13.73 -2.86 -0.97
C ILE A 35 12.85 -2.82 0.28
N TYR A 36 12.16 -1.71 0.53
CA TYR A 36 11.18 -1.63 1.61
C TYR A 36 10.08 -2.69 1.43
N SER A 37 9.49 -2.76 0.23
CA SER A 37 8.44 -3.72 -0.09
C SER A 37 8.92 -5.17 -0.06
N LEU A 38 10.15 -5.42 -0.50
CA LEU A 38 10.79 -6.74 -0.44
C LEU A 38 10.97 -7.19 1.02
N MET A 39 11.53 -6.33 1.86
CA MET A 39 11.73 -6.65 3.28
C MET A 39 10.40 -6.84 4.01
N GLN A 40 9.41 -6.00 3.73
CA GLN A 40 8.05 -6.18 4.26
C GLN A 40 7.47 -7.54 3.86
N PHE A 41 7.60 -7.93 2.60
CA PHE A 41 7.10 -9.22 2.10
C PHE A 41 7.77 -10.40 2.78
N LEU A 42 9.09 -10.37 2.93
CA LEU A 42 9.87 -11.46 3.54
C LEU A 42 9.59 -11.59 5.04
N PHE A 43 9.46 -10.47 5.75
CA PHE A 43 9.36 -10.47 7.21
C PHE A 43 7.93 -10.48 7.74
N ALA A 44 6.91 -10.13 6.96
CA ALA A 44 5.52 -10.18 7.41
C ALA A 44 5.08 -11.58 7.90
N PRO A 45 5.39 -12.70 7.20
CA PRO A 45 5.07 -14.03 7.70
C PRO A 45 5.88 -14.41 8.96
N LEU A 46 7.11 -13.90 9.09
CA LEU A 46 7.94 -14.14 10.26
C LEU A 46 7.35 -13.46 11.49
N TRP A 47 7.02 -12.16 11.39
CA TRP A 47 6.38 -11.41 12.48
C TRP A 47 5.02 -12.01 12.86
N GLY A 48 4.23 -12.44 11.88
CA GLY A 48 2.99 -13.16 12.13
C GLY A 48 3.19 -14.40 13.01
N ARG A 49 4.11 -15.30 12.62
CA ARG A 49 4.41 -16.51 13.39
C ARG A 49 4.99 -16.23 14.77
N LEU A 50 5.91 -15.27 14.87
CA LEU A 50 6.49 -14.86 16.15
C LEU A 50 5.43 -14.27 17.07
N SER A 51 4.50 -13.48 16.55
CA SER A 51 3.42 -12.90 17.33
C SER A 51 2.40 -13.95 17.81
N ASP A 52 2.17 -15.01 17.03
CA ASP A 52 1.34 -16.16 17.44
C ASP A 52 2.01 -16.97 18.58
N ARG A 53 3.34 -17.02 18.62
CA ARG A 53 4.10 -17.79 19.58
C ARG A 53 4.41 -17.03 20.87
N TYR A 54 4.95 -15.82 20.75
CA TYR A 54 5.48 -15.04 21.87
C TYR A 54 4.48 -14.02 22.43
N GLY A 55 3.45 -13.66 21.66
CA GLY A 55 2.47 -12.66 22.02
C GLY A 55 2.43 -11.52 21.03
N ARG A 56 1.31 -10.81 20.97
CA ARG A 56 1.12 -9.68 20.05
C ARG A 56 1.92 -8.46 20.51
N ARG A 57 1.83 -8.16 21.82
CA ARG A 57 2.47 -6.98 22.41
C ARG A 57 3.99 -6.95 22.24
N PRO A 58 4.78 -8.01 22.57
CA PRO A 58 6.24 -7.99 22.41
C PRO A 58 6.66 -7.72 20.97
N ILE A 59 5.97 -8.33 19.99
CA ILE A 59 6.31 -8.16 18.58
C ILE A 59 6.00 -6.75 18.11
N LEU A 60 4.87 -6.15 18.52
CA LEU A 60 4.56 -4.76 18.21
C LEU A 60 5.59 -3.80 18.81
N LEU A 61 6.05 -4.04 20.04
CA LEU A 61 7.08 -3.20 20.67
C LEU A 61 8.44 -3.32 19.96
N ILE A 62 8.86 -4.54 19.60
CA ILE A 62 10.12 -4.77 18.87
C ILE A 62 10.07 -4.07 17.50
N THR A 63 8.98 -4.20 16.77
CA THR A 63 8.85 -3.59 15.45
C THR A 63 8.76 -2.07 15.51
N LEU A 64 8.09 -1.50 16.51
CA LEU A 64 8.07 -0.05 16.74
C LEU A 64 9.48 0.47 17.12
N CYS A 65 10.21 -0.23 17.99
CA CYS A 65 11.58 0.11 18.32
C CYS A 65 12.49 0.09 17.06
N GLY A 66 12.37 -0.95 16.23
CA GLY A 66 13.08 -1.01 14.96
C GLY A 66 12.68 0.09 13.97
N SER A 67 11.42 0.53 13.98
CA SER A 67 10.96 1.69 13.18
C SER A 67 11.61 3.00 13.65
N VAL A 68 11.75 3.21 14.96
CA VAL A 68 12.50 4.36 15.51
C VAL A 68 13.94 4.37 15.00
N ILE A 69 14.63 3.23 15.09
CA ILE A 69 16.01 3.10 14.60
C ILE A 69 16.08 3.37 13.08
N ALA A 70 15.15 2.81 12.31
CA ALA A 70 15.12 2.96 10.87
C ALA A 70 14.93 4.43 10.44
N TYR A 71 13.94 5.13 11.02
CA TYR A 71 13.69 6.54 10.69
C TYR A 71 14.78 7.48 11.22
N THR A 72 15.37 7.17 12.38
CA THR A 72 16.53 7.91 12.88
C THR A 72 17.73 7.72 11.94
N SER A 73 18.00 6.49 11.50
CA SER A 73 19.06 6.22 10.52
C SER A 73 18.80 6.93 9.19
N LEU A 74 17.55 7.01 8.75
CA LEU A 74 17.17 7.77 7.55
C LEU A 74 17.41 9.27 7.75
N GLY A 75 17.05 9.82 8.91
CA GLY A 75 17.24 11.23 9.26
C GLY A 75 18.69 11.63 9.49
N CYS A 76 19.57 10.68 9.80
CA CYS A 76 21.01 10.91 9.97
C CYS A 76 21.82 10.42 8.75
N ALA A 77 21.15 10.09 7.63
CA ALA A 77 21.84 9.54 6.47
C ALA A 77 22.75 10.60 5.82
N ASN A 78 23.98 10.20 5.54
CA ASN A 78 24.98 10.99 4.84
C ASN A 78 25.53 10.28 3.59
N THR A 79 25.01 9.09 3.29
CA THR A 79 25.36 8.30 2.12
C THR A 79 24.15 7.55 1.59
N LEU A 80 24.13 7.24 0.30
CA LEU A 80 23.09 6.44 -0.33
C LEU A 80 22.93 5.05 0.33
N TRP A 81 24.02 4.43 0.77
CA TRP A 81 23.99 3.13 1.44
C TRP A 81 23.21 3.13 2.75
N ILE A 82 23.33 4.22 3.54
CA ILE A 82 22.55 4.37 4.77
C ILE A 82 21.06 4.46 4.45
N LEU A 83 20.68 5.13 3.36
CA LEU A 83 19.27 5.13 2.90
C LEU A 83 18.78 3.71 2.58
N PHE A 84 19.58 2.90 1.89
CA PHE A 84 19.21 1.51 1.58
C PHE A 84 19.05 0.67 2.85
N ILE A 85 19.98 0.75 3.80
CA ILE A 85 19.91 0.02 5.07
C ILE A 85 18.69 0.47 5.88
N ALA A 86 18.48 1.78 6.02
CA ALA A 86 17.36 2.36 6.75
C ALA A 86 16.01 1.95 6.13
N ARG A 87 15.89 1.96 4.80
CA ARG A 87 14.68 1.53 4.07
C ARG A 87 14.46 0.03 4.18
N GLY A 88 15.52 -0.77 4.12
CA GLY A 88 15.44 -2.22 4.37
C GLY A 88 14.94 -2.53 5.78
N LEU A 89 15.51 -1.86 6.79
CA LEU A 89 15.09 -2.00 8.19
C LEU A 89 13.64 -1.53 8.40
N ALA A 90 13.26 -0.37 7.85
CA ALA A 90 11.88 0.12 7.92
C ALA A 90 10.90 -0.88 7.30
N GLY A 91 11.22 -1.45 6.12
CA GLY A 91 10.40 -2.47 5.47
C GLY A 91 10.28 -3.74 6.31
N MET A 92 11.38 -4.21 6.92
CA MET A 92 11.38 -5.34 7.85
C MET A 92 10.41 -5.10 9.02
N MET A 93 10.44 -3.93 9.63
CA MET A 93 9.56 -3.59 10.77
C MET A 93 8.10 -3.39 10.34
N ALA A 94 7.83 -2.88 9.15
CA ALA A 94 6.48 -2.67 8.64
C ALA A 94 5.67 -3.96 8.38
N GLY A 95 6.30 -5.12 8.47
CA GLY A 95 5.61 -6.42 8.50
C GLY A 95 4.67 -6.61 9.71
N ASN A 96 4.68 -5.68 10.68
CA ASN A 96 3.84 -5.70 11.89
C ASN A 96 2.36 -5.43 11.66
N ILE A 97 1.96 -4.93 10.49
CA ILE A 97 0.55 -4.61 10.17
C ILE A 97 -0.34 -5.85 10.35
N ALA A 98 0.13 -7.02 9.93
CA ALA A 98 -0.59 -8.28 10.15
C ALA A 98 -0.76 -8.59 11.65
N THR A 99 0.25 -8.32 12.47
CA THR A 99 0.19 -8.49 13.94
C THR A 99 -0.82 -7.51 14.57
N ALA A 100 -0.87 -6.26 14.10
CA ALA A 100 -1.83 -5.28 14.57
C ALA A 100 -3.28 -5.64 14.20
N GLN A 101 -3.50 -6.17 13.00
CA GLN A 101 -4.81 -6.69 12.59
C GLN A 101 -5.23 -7.89 13.45
N ALA A 102 -4.30 -8.81 13.73
CA ALA A 102 -4.54 -9.94 14.61
C ALA A 102 -4.86 -9.48 16.05
N TYR A 103 -4.13 -8.50 16.58
CA TYR A 103 -4.41 -7.90 17.89
C TYR A 103 -5.86 -7.37 17.97
N ILE A 104 -6.30 -6.60 16.97
CA ILE A 104 -7.68 -6.09 16.90
C ILE A 104 -8.69 -7.24 16.83
N ALA A 105 -8.38 -8.30 16.07
CA ALA A 105 -9.24 -9.48 15.97
C ALA A 105 -9.36 -10.22 17.30
N ASP A 106 -8.28 -10.26 18.11
CA ASP A 106 -8.23 -10.93 19.41
C ASP A 106 -9.07 -10.18 20.47
N ILE A 107 -9.07 -8.84 20.46
CA ILE A 107 -9.77 -8.01 21.46
C ILE A 107 -11.20 -7.64 21.07
N THR A 108 -11.65 -7.98 19.84
CA THR A 108 -12.99 -7.68 19.36
C THR A 108 -13.86 -8.92 19.24
N THR A 109 -15.14 -8.78 19.60
CA THR A 109 -16.14 -9.83 19.32
C THR A 109 -16.42 -9.91 17.81
N PRO A 110 -16.90 -11.05 17.28
CA PRO A 110 -17.24 -11.18 15.85
C PRO A 110 -18.16 -10.07 15.34
N ALA A 111 -19.14 -9.64 16.11
CA ALA A 111 -20.08 -8.56 15.77
C ALA A 111 -19.39 -7.18 15.65
N LYS A 112 -18.32 -6.92 16.44
CA LYS A 112 -17.60 -5.63 16.46
C LYS A 112 -16.32 -5.65 15.60
N ARG A 113 -15.92 -6.81 15.08
CA ARG A 113 -14.67 -6.98 14.31
C ARG A 113 -14.63 -6.11 13.06
N SER A 114 -15.72 -6.01 12.32
CA SER A 114 -15.82 -5.15 11.14
C SER A 114 -15.54 -3.67 11.49
N ARG A 115 -16.06 -3.18 12.60
CA ARG A 115 -15.78 -1.82 13.09
C ARG A 115 -14.31 -1.64 13.48
N GLY A 116 -13.69 -2.64 14.15
CA GLY A 116 -12.27 -2.62 14.49
C GLY A 116 -11.37 -2.56 13.27
N MET A 117 -11.65 -3.36 12.24
CA MET A 117 -10.93 -3.33 10.97
C MET A 117 -11.15 -2.02 10.20
N GLY A 118 -12.35 -1.44 10.30
CA GLY A 118 -12.65 -0.11 9.74
C GLY A 118 -11.79 1.00 10.33
N ILE A 119 -11.46 0.95 11.64
CA ILE A 119 -10.54 1.89 12.28
C ILE A 119 -9.12 1.78 11.69
N ILE A 120 -8.66 0.56 11.40
CA ILE A 120 -7.37 0.37 10.70
C ILE A 120 -7.44 0.98 9.30
N GLY A 121 -8.52 0.76 8.56
CA GLY A 121 -8.74 1.39 7.24
C GLY A 121 -8.74 2.93 7.30
N ALA A 122 -9.39 3.52 8.30
CA ALA A 122 -9.36 4.96 8.53
C ALA A 122 -7.95 5.48 8.86
N ALA A 123 -7.17 4.69 9.63
CA ALA A 123 -5.77 5.00 9.93
C ALA A 123 -4.91 5.01 8.64
N PHE A 124 -5.15 4.08 7.70
CA PHE A 124 -4.51 4.10 6.38
C PHE A 124 -4.87 5.39 5.61
N GLY A 125 -6.16 5.71 5.49
CA GLY A 125 -6.61 6.91 4.77
C GLY A 125 -5.99 8.19 5.33
N LEU A 126 -6.07 8.39 6.65
CA LEU A 126 -5.51 9.56 7.32
C LEU A 126 -3.97 9.62 7.21
N GLY A 127 -3.29 8.46 7.32
CA GLY A 127 -1.84 8.38 7.16
C GLY A 127 -1.37 8.80 5.76
N PHE A 128 -2.10 8.41 4.73
CA PHE A 128 -1.81 8.77 3.34
C PHE A 128 -2.21 10.21 2.96
N ILE A 129 -3.04 10.89 3.76
CA ILE A 129 -3.33 12.32 3.58
C ILE A 129 -2.32 13.17 4.35
N LEU A 130 -2.25 12.92 5.67
CA LEU A 130 -1.46 13.76 6.59
C LEU A 130 0.04 13.51 6.43
N GLY A 131 0.44 12.26 6.12
CA GLY A 131 1.85 11.91 5.93
C GLY A 131 2.53 12.77 4.88
N PRO A 132 2.10 12.71 3.61
CA PRO A 132 2.67 13.54 2.56
C PRO A 132 2.58 15.04 2.86
N ALA A 133 1.44 15.52 3.39
CA ALA A 133 1.28 16.93 3.72
C ALA A 133 2.33 17.41 4.73
N ILE A 134 2.50 16.68 5.83
CA ILE A 134 3.51 16.98 6.85
C ILE A 134 4.92 16.82 6.28
N GLY A 135 5.18 15.74 5.55
CA GLY A 135 6.49 15.50 4.92
C GLY A 135 6.91 16.64 4.01
N GLY A 136 6.00 17.09 3.15
CA GLY A 136 6.25 18.22 2.26
C GLY A 136 6.49 19.54 2.99
N MET A 137 5.68 19.84 4.02
CA MET A 137 5.87 21.04 4.84
C MET A 137 7.25 21.08 5.52
N LEU A 138 7.69 19.94 6.05
CA LEU A 138 8.96 19.84 6.77
C LEU A 138 10.18 19.85 5.83
N THR A 139 10.01 19.38 4.59
CA THR A 139 11.12 19.31 3.61
C THR A 139 11.34 20.65 2.91
N GLY A 140 10.29 21.44 2.69
CA GLY A 140 10.36 22.72 1.98
C GLY A 140 10.11 22.60 0.48
N SER A 141 9.96 23.78 -0.17
CA SER A 141 9.57 23.89 -1.57
C SER A 141 10.73 23.93 -2.56
N ASP A 142 11.93 24.27 -2.10
CA ASP A 142 13.11 24.39 -2.94
C ASP A 142 13.74 23.02 -3.20
N PRO A 143 13.87 22.58 -4.46
CA PRO A 143 14.47 21.29 -4.80
C PRO A 143 15.96 21.18 -4.43
N GLU A 144 16.69 22.32 -4.42
CA GLU A 144 18.14 22.36 -4.17
C GLU A 144 18.48 22.44 -2.68
N ASN A 145 17.64 23.16 -1.91
CA ASN A 145 17.85 23.38 -0.47
C ASN A 145 16.85 22.60 0.42
N ALA A 146 16.28 21.53 -0.09
CA ALA A 146 15.31 20.71 0.63
C ALA A 146 15.93 20.02 1.86
N ASN A 147 15.24 20.12 2.99
CA ASN A 147 15.65 19.45 4.23
C ASN A 147 14.98 18.08 4.36
N PHE A 148 15.66 17.00 3.94
CA PHE A 148 15.16 15.64 4.07
C PHE A 148 15.40 15.00 5.43
N HIS A 149 16.30 15.58 6.25
CA HIS A 149 16.60 15.09 7.60
C HIS A 149 15.42 15.33 8.55
N LEU A 150 14.83 16.53 8.50
CA LEU A 150 13.77 16.94 9.41
C LEU A 150 12.51 16.05 9.33
N PRO A 151 11.90 15.77 8.17
CA PRO A 151 10.74 14.87 8.09
C PRO A 151 11.06 13.45 8.54
N SER A 152 12.29 12.97 8.30
CA SER A 152 12.71 11.63 8.72
C SER A 152 12.86 11.55 10.24
N LEU A 153 13.46 12.55 10.89
CA LEU A 153 13.58 12.65 12.35
C LEU A 153 12.20 12.88 13.00
N PHE A 154 11.32 13.63 12.36
CA PHE A 154 9.94 13.79 12.82
C PHE A 154 9.18 12.44 12.81
N ALA A 155 9.34 11.64 11.76
CA ALA A 155 8.78 10.28 11.69
C ALA A 155 9.38 9.36 12.78
N ALA A 156 10.68 9.51 13.09
CA ALA A 156 11.32 8.80 14.20
C ALA A 156 10.72 9.20 15.56
N GLY A 157 10.50 10.49 15.79
CA GLY A 157 9.85 11.01 17.00
C GLY A 157 8.42 10.49 17.17
N LEU A 158 7.64 10.45 16.09
CA LEU A 158 6.29 9.86 16.10
C LEU A 158 6.33 8.36 16.42
N SER A 159 7.28 7.62 15.85
CA SER A 159 7.45 6.19 16.12
C SER A 159 7.89 5.94 17.57
N LEU A 160 8.73 6.80 18.12
CA LEU A 160 9.11 6.77 19.54
C LEU A 160 7.89 7.02 20.45
N TRP A 161 7.06 7.97 20.08
CA TRP A 161 5.81 8.26 20.81
C TRP A 161 4.85 7.08 20.76
N ALA A 162 4.69 6.45 19.58
CA ALA A 162 3.91 5.23 19.44
C ALA A 162 4.46 4.08 20.30
N LEU A 163 5.78 3.91 20.32
CA LEU A 163 6.46 2.92 21.15
C LEU A 163 6.18 3.14 22.64
N PHE A 164 6.29 4.37 23.11
CA PHE A 164 6.01 4.75 24.49
C PHE A 164 4.56 4.42 24.89
N PHE A 165 3.57 4.85 24.09
CA PHE A 165 2.18 4.55 24.35
C PHE A 165 1.86 3.07 24.26
N ALA A 166 2.45 2.35 23.29
CA ALA A 166 2.28 0.91 23.19
C ALA A 166 2.87 0.19 24.42
N TRP A 167 4.02 0.66 24.92
CA TRP A 167 4.64 0.08 26.11
C TRP A 167 3.80 0.29 27.37
N VAL A 168 3.22 1.48 27.55
CA VAL A 168 2.45 1.84 28.76
C VAL A 168 1.01 1.30 28.68
N LEU A 169 0.33 1.43 27.53
CA LEU A 169 -1.12 1.26 27.44
C LEU A 169 -1.54 -0.06 26.79
N LEU A 170 -0.64 -0.75 26.05
CA LEU A 170 -1.04 -1.92 25.27
C LEU A 170 -0.96 -3.19 26.13
N PRO A 171 -2.09 -3.82 26.56
CA PRO A 171 -2.06 -5.11 27.22
C PRO A 171 -1.74 -6.24 26.23
N GLU A 172 -1.31 -7.41 26.74
CA GLU A 172 -1.19 -8.60 25.89
C GLU A 172 -2.59 -9.15 25.56
N SER A 173 -2.84 -9.40 24.27
CA SER A 173 -4.13 -9.92 23.79
C SER A 173 -4.14 -11.44 23.67
N LEU A 174 -2.98 -12.08 23.61
CA LEU A 174 -2.84 -13.50 23.35
C LEU A 174 -3.01 -14.32 24.64
N THR A 175 -4.26 -14.72 24.92
CA THR A 175 -4.56 -15.64 26.04
C THR A 175 -4.25 -17.10 25.69
N SER A 176 -4.12 -17.95 26.74
CA SER A 176 -3.92 -19.40 26.55
C SER A 176 -5.04 -20.06 25.74
N ALA A 177 -6.28 -19.58 25.91
CA ALA A 177 -7.44 -20.04 25.15
C ALA A 177 -7.34 -19.65 23.67
N THR A 178 -6.84 -18.44 23.37
CA THR A 178 -6.62 -17.95 22.00
C THR A 178 -5.49 -18.72 21.32
N LYS A 179 -4.41 -19.04 22.04
CA LYS A 179 -3.32 -19.90 21.53
C LYS A 179 -3.82 -21.28 21.10
N ALA A 180 -4.64 -21.93 21.92
CA ALA A 180 -5.21 -23.23 21.58
C ALA A 180 -6.10 -23.18 20.32
N LYS A 181 -6.91 -22.12 20.16
CA LYS A 181 -7.74 -21.91 18.96
C LYS A 181 -6.89 -21.69 17.70
N ILE A 182 -5.83 -20.90 17.78
CA ILE A 182 -4.90 -20.66 16.66
C ILE A 182 -4.24 -21.97 16.22
N SER A 183 -3.74 -22.77 17.16
CA SER A 183 -3.11 -24.06 16.87
C SER A 183 -4.06 -25.04 16.18
N ALA A 184 -5.31 -25.15 16.66
CA ALA A 184 -6.34 -25.99 16.05
C ALA A 184 -6.71 -25.50 14.63
N HIS A 185 -6.80 -24.18 14.43
CA HIS A 185 -7.09 -23.60 13.12
C HIS A 185 -5.95 -23.80 12.13
N GLN A 186 -4.70 -23.65 12.56
CA GLN A 186 -3.51 -23.90 11.72
C GLN A 186 -3.41 -25.37 11.28
N GLN A 187 -3.80 -26.32 12.13
CA GLN A 187 -3.84 -27.75 11.78
C GLN A 187 -4.89 -28.04 10.69
N ARG A 188 -6.07 -27.42 10.77
CA ARG A 188 -7.13 -27.55 9.74
C ARG A 188 -6.71 -26.89 8.41
N GLN A 189 -6.04 -25.75 8.44
CA GLN A 189 -5.56 -25.06 7.24
C GLN A 189 -4.47 -25.82 6.46
N LYS A 190 -3.69 -26.70 7.10
CA LYS A 190 -2.68 -27.51 6.40
C LYS A 190 -3.27 -28.46 5.35
N GLN A 191 -4.53 -28.85 5.48
CA GLN A 191 -5.21 -29.80 4.58
C GLN A 191 -5.66 -29.19 3.24
N LEU A 192 -5.67 -27.86 3.09
CA LEU A 192 -6.10 -27.21 1.84
C LEU A 192 -4.93 -27.16 0.85
N ASN A 193 -5.08 -27.79 -0.31
CA ASN A 193 -4.07 -27.79 -1.37
C ASN A 193 -4.00 -26.42 -2.05
N PHE A 194 -2.85 -25.75 -1.92
CA PHE A 194 -2.55 -24.46 -2.58
C PHE A 194 -2.76 -24.51 -4.10
N LEU A 195 -2.37 -25.63 -4.73
CA LEU A 195 -2.52 -25.84 -6.17
C LEU A 195 -4.00 -25.87 -6.62
N GLN A 196 -4.90 -26.41 -5.83
CA GLN A 196 -6.33 -26.44 -6.16
C GLN A 196 -6.96 -25.06 -6.17
N ILE A 197 -6.48 -24.14 -5.32
CA ILE A 197 -6.97 -22.76 -5.32
C ILE A 197 -6.50 -22.03 -6.59
N LEU A 198 -5.25 -22.24 -7.01
CA LEU A 198 -4.70 -21.67 -8.24
C LEU A 198 -5.31 -22.26 -9.52
N GLN A 199 -5.96 -23.42 -9.45
CA GLN A 199 -6.65 -23.99 -10.60
C GLN A 199 -8.04 -23.36 -10.87
N ARG A 200 -8.53 -22.49 -9.97
CA ARG A 200 -9.81 -21.76 -10.17
C ARG A 200 -9.57 -20.59 -11.14
N PRO A 201 -10.08 -20.64 -12.39
CA PRO A 201 -9.70 -19.66 -13.42
C PRO A 201 -10.13 -18.23 -13.07
N GLN A 202 -11.34 -18.07 -12.48
CA GLN A 202 -11.83 -16.76 -12.05
C GLN A 202 -10.99 -16.16 -10.91
N PHE A 203 -10.53 -16.97 -9.97
CA PHE A 203 -9.65 -16.54 -8.90
C PHE A 203 -8.30 -16.05 -9.45
N CYS A 204 -7.66 -16.84 -10.32
CA CYS A 204 -6.42 -16.45 -10.98
C CYS A 204 -6.57 -15.13 -11.77
N LEU A 205 -7.69 -14.98 -12.48
CA LEU A 205 -8.00 -13.77 -13.23
C LEU A 205 -8.03 -12.54 -12.31
N LEU A 206 -8.73 -12.62 -11.16
CA LEU A 206 -8.81 -11.52 -10.18
C LEU A 206 -7.43 -11.21 -9.56
N VAL A 207 -6.65 -12.25 -9.22
CA VAL A 207 -5.30 -12.09 -8.67
C VAL A 207 -4.35 -11.43 -9.68
N VAL A 208 -4.44 -11.80 -10.95
CA VAL A 208 -3.65 -11.16 -12.03
C VAL A 208 -4.07 -9.69 -12.19
N ILE A 209 -5.36 -9.38 -12.23
CA ILE A 209 -5.83 -7.99 -12.30
C ILE A 209 -5.34 -7.20 -11.08
N TYR A 210 -5.37 -7.79 -9.88
CA TYR A 210 -4.87 -7.14 -8.66
C TYR A 210 -3.36 -6.85 -8.73
N PHE A 211 -2.60 -7.82 -9.27
CA PHE A 211 -1.17 -7.63 -9.54
C PHE A 211 -0.92 -6.45 -10.50
N LEU A 212 -1.60 -6.44 -11.64
CA LEU A 212 -1.41 -5.42 -12.69
C LEU A 212 -1.74 -4.01 -12.19
N ILE A 213 -2.86 -3.85 -11.46
CA ILE A 213 -3.24 -2.57 -10.87
C ILE A 213 -2.18 -2.12 -9.86
N THR A 214 -1.79 -3.01 -8.93
CA THR A 214 -0.79 -2.66 -7.92
C THR A 214 0.57 -2.37 -8.54
N PHE A 215 0.95 -3.07 -9.61
CA PHE A 215 2.18 -2.82 -10.35
C PHE A 215 2.19 -1.42 -10.97
N ALA A 216 1.11 -1.04 -11.66
CA ALA A 216 1.00 0.28 -12.28
C ALA A 216 1.03 1.42 -11.24
N VAL A 217 0.32 1.24 -10.11
CA VAL A 217 0.33 2.20 -9.00
C VAL A 217 1.72 2.32 -8.39
N ALA A 218 2.39 1.20 -8.07
CA ALA A 218 3.72 1.22 -7.47
C ALA A 218 4.79 1.79 -8.44
N THR A 219 4.62 1.58 -9.74
CA THR A 219 5.43 2.21 -10.79
C THR A 219 5.28 3.74 -10.73
N MET A 220 4.05 4.25 -10.69
CA MET A 220 3.77 5.68 -10.58
C MET A 220 4.29 6.25 -9.26
N ASP A 221 3.96 5.64 -8.12
CA ASP A 221 4.34 6.15 -6.80
C ASP A 221 5.85 6.36 -6.65
N SER A 222 6.65 5.48 -7.26
CA SER A 222 8.10 5.54 -7.18
C SER A 222 8.76 6.55 -8.12
N THR A 223 8.07 7.01 -9.17
CA THR A 223 8.63 7.90 -10.19
C THR A 223 7.96 9.26 -10.29
N LEU A 224 6.78 9.46 -9.69
CA LEU A 224 6.04 10.72 -9.80
C LEU A 224 6.83 11.92 -9.27
N ALA A 225 7.60 11.74 -8.18
CA ALA A 225 8.46 12.80 -7.63
C ALA A 225 9.60 13.19 -8.59
N LEU A 226 10.27 12.20 -9.19
CA LEU A 226 11.33 12.43 -10.17
C LEU A 226 10.79 13.08 -11.45
N TRP A 227 9.63 12.63 -11.90
CA TRP A 227 8.96 13.18 -13.07
C TRP A 227 8.53 14.63 -12.84
N SER A 228 7.89 14.93 -11.72
CA SER A 228 7.43 16.30 -11.39
C SER A 228 8.58 17.29 -11.24
N LYS A 229 9.73 16.84 -10.72
CA LYS A 229 10.96 17.64 -10.70
C LYS A 229 11.46 17.94 -12.10
N GLN A 230 11.53 16.95 -12.99
CA GLN A 230 12.05 17.12 -14.36
C GLN A 230 11.11 17.93 -15.26
N GLN A 231 9.79 17.73 -15.19
CA GLN A 231 8.82 18.32 -16.11
C GLN A 231 8.28 19.68 -15.63
N LEU A 232 8.14 19.85 -14.31
CA LEU A 232 7.50 21.02 -13.72
C LEU A 232 8.44 21.83 -12.83
N ASN A 233 9.68 21.37 -12.65
CA ASN A 233 10.64 21.92 -11.70
C ASN A 233 10.09 22.00 -10.26
N TRP A 234 9.28 21.00 -9.88
CA TRP A 234 8.67 20.93 -8.57
C TRP A 234 9.63 20.38 -7.54
N GLY A 235 9.59 20.96 -6.33
CA GLY A 235 10.28 20.43 -5.17
C GLY A 235 9.50 19.37 -4.41
N PRO A 236 10.06 18.91 -3.30
CA PRO A 236 9.43 17.87 -2.47
C PRO A 236 8.06 18.29 -1.92
N GLN A 237 7.87 19.56 -1.58
CA GLN A 237 6.63 20.07 -1.00
C GLN A 237 5.48 19.97 -1.99
N GLN A 238 5.65 20.45 -3.22
CA GLN A 238 4.60 20.42 -4.24
C GLN A 238 4.20 18.98 -4.58
N THR A 239 5.19 18.12 -4.74
CA THR A 239 4.96 16.68 -4.99
C THR A 239 4.22 16.03 -3.83
N SER A 240 4.59 16.34 -2.60
CA SER A 240 3.92 15.81 -1.40
C SER A 240 2.48 16.29 -1.29
N TYR A 241 2.19 17.54 -1.64
CA TYR A 241 0.81 18.04 -1.68
C TYR A 241 -0.03 17.37 -2.75
N LEU A 242 0.58 16.95 -3.88
CA LEU A 242 -0.11 16.16 -4.89
C LEU A 242 -0.52 14.79 -4.35
N PHE A 243 0.35 14.12 -3.59
CA PHE A 243 0.00 12.86 -2.92
C PHE A 243 -1.08 13.07 -1.85
N ALA A 244 -1.02 14.15 -1.07
CA ALA A 244 -2.04 14.49 -0.10
C ALA A 244 -3.41 14.74 -0.78
N PHE A 245 -3.41 15.44 -1.92
CA PHE A 245 -4.60 15.66 -2.74
C PHE A 245 -5.22 14.34 -3.23
N MET A 246 -4.39 13.42 -3.74
CA MET A 246 -4.85 12.07 -4.11
C MET A 246 -5.44 11.32 -2.91
N GLY A 247 -4.83 11.46 -1.73
CA GLY A 247 -5.32 10.90 -0.47
C GLY A 247 -6.69 11.42 -0.08
N ILE A 248 -6.92 12.73 -0.20
CA ILE A 248 -8.22 13.38 0.08
C ILE A 248 -9.30 12.81 -0.85
N ILE A 249 -9.03 12.76 -2.17
CA ILE A 249 -9.97 12.20 -3.15
C ILE A 249 -10.28 10.73 -2.82
N SER A 250 -9.23 9.95 -2.50
CA SER A 250 -9.39 8.55 -2.13
C SER A 250 -10.29 8.38 -0.89
N THR A 251 -10.14 9.23 0.09
CA THR A 251 -10.94 9.20 1.32
C THR A 251 -12.41 9.56 1.06
N ILE A 252 -12.67 10.56 0.22
CA ILE A 252 -14.05 10.93 -0.18
C ILE A 252 -14.71 9.75 -0.90
N ILE A 253 -14.01 9.12 -1.83
CA ILE A 253 -14.55 8.01 -2.61
C ILE A 253 -14.82 6.79 -1.72
N GLN A 254 -13.83 6.37 -0.93
CA GLN A 254 -13.94 5.17 -0.09
C GLN A 254 -14.87 5.38 1.12
N GLY A 255 -14.89 6.60 1.70
CA GLY A 255 -15.68 6.91 2.88
C GLY A 255 -17.17 7.13 2.61
N GLY A 256 -17.54 7.56 1.40
CA GLY A 256 -18.94 7.93 1.13
C GLY A 256 -19.51 7.43 -0.20
N LEU A 257 -18.70 7.44 -1.25
CA LEU A 257 -19.23 7.28 -2.61
C LEU A 257 -19.28 5.82 -3.08
N ILE A 258 -18.35 4.97 -2.62
CA ILE A 258 -18.19 3.61 -3.12
C ILE A 258 -19.43 2.74 -2.87
N GLY A 259 -20.09 2.89 -1.71
CA GLY A 259 -21.30 2.14 -1.37
C GLY A 259 -22.47 2.48 -2.30
N PHE A 260 -22.66 3.78 -2.56
CA PHE A 260 -23.66 4.27 -3.49
C PHE A 260 -23.39 3.78 -4.93
N LEU A 261 -22.16 3.92 -5.39
CA LEU A 261 -21.78 3.50 -6.75
C LEU A 261 -21.91 1.98 -6.94
N LYS A 262 -21.50 1.18 -5.95
CA LYS A 262 -21.64 -0.28 -5.98
C LYS A 262 -23.10 -0.70 -6.14
N LYS A 263 -24.01 -0.02 -5.43
CA LYS A 263 -25.46 -0.30 -5.52
C LYS A 263 -26.03 0.00 -6.90
N HIS A 264 -25.58 1.05 -7.58
CA HIS A 264 -26.16 1.47 -8.88
C HIS A 264 -25.46 0.83 -10.08
N LEU A 265 -24.16 0.63 -10.04
CA LEU A 265 -23.38 0.14 -11.19
C LEU A 265 -23.02 -1.35 -11.08
N GLY A 266 -23.07 -1.92 -9.87
CA GLY A 266 -22.56 -3.25 -9.59
C GLY A 266 -21.03 -3.32 -9.55
N GLU A 267 -20.48 -4.37 -8.93
CA GLU A 267 -19.03 -4.49 -8.65
C GLU A 267 -18.18 -4.57 -9.92
N ILE A 268 -18.59 -5.39 -10.91
CA ILE A 268 -17.77 -5.64 -12.12
C ILE A 268 -17.67 -4.39 -12.99
N LYS A 269 -18.79 -3.70 -13.24
CA LYS A 269 -18.78 -2.46 -14.03
C LYS A 269 -17.96 -1.38 -13.33
N LEU A 270 -18.11 -1.26 -12.03
CA LEU A 270 -17.40 -0.28 -11.23
C LEU A 270 -15.89 -0.56 -11.22
N LEU A 271 -15.47 -1.83 -11.14
CA LEU A 271 -14.07 -2.25 -11.29
C LEU A 271 -13.52 -1.85 -12.67
N THR A 272 -14.25 -2.13 -13.73
CA THR A 272 -13.85 -1.80 -15.11
C THR A 272 -13.69 -0.29 -15.29
N LEU A 273 -14.60 0.53 -14.76
CA LEU A 273 -14.50 1.99 -14.77
C LEU A 273 -13.33 2.50 -13.93
N GLY A 274 -13.01 1.84 -12.80
CA GLY A 274 -11.84 2.14 -11.99
C GLY A 274 -10.53 1.89 -12.75
N ILE A 275 -10.42 0.74 -13.43
CA ILE A 275 -9.25 0.39 -14.26
C ILE A 275 -9.10 1.39 -15.42
N LEU A 276 -10.19 1.74 -16.08
CA LEU A 276 -10.19 2.74 -17.16
C LEU A 276 -9.72 4.11 -16.66
N GLY A 277 -10.27 4.59 -15.54
CA GLY A 277 -9.87 5.85 -14.94
C GLY A 277 -8.39 5.88 -14.56
N LEU A 278 -7.89 4.80 -13.93
CA LEU A 278 -6.46 4.67 -13.60
C LEU A 278 -5.59 4.71 -14.85
N GLY A 279 -5.96 3.98 -15.91
CA GLY A 279 -5.23 3.95 -17.17
C GLY A 279 -5.20 5.32 -17.85
N LEU A 280 -6.36 5.98 -17.98
CA LEU A 280 -6.44 7.32 -18.56
C LEU A 280 -5.64 8.34 -17.75
N GLY A 281 -5.68 8.29 -16.42
CA GLY A 281 -4.89 9.15 -15.56
C GLY A 281 -3.40 8.99 -15.78
N LEU A 282 -2.90 7.75 -15.88
CA LEU A 282 -1.49 7.47 -16.19
C LEU A 282 -1.08 8.00 -17.58
N LEU A 283 -1.95 7.84 -18.58
CA LEU A 283 -1.70 8.38 -19.91
C LEU A 283 -1.64 9.91 -19.89
N LEU A 284 -2.55 10.56 -19.17
CA LEU A 284 -2.60 12.02 -19.07
C LEU A 284 -1.36 12.61 -18.40
N ILE A 285 -0.75 11.92 -17.42
CA ILE A 285 0.54 12.36 -16.83
C ILE A 285 1.60 12.53 -17.91
N CYS A 286 1.67 11.63 -18.90
CA CYS A 286 2.68 11.70 -19.98
C CYS A 286 2.61 13.01 -20.78
N TYR A 287 1.44 13.62 -20.85
CA TYR A 287 1.19 14.86 -21.61
C TYR A 287 0.99 16.09 -20.71
N SER A 288 1.15 15.92 -19.38
CA SER A 288 0.89 17.00 -18.43
C SER A 288 2.00 18.05 -18.46
N GLN A 289 1.70 19.20 -19.06
CA GLN A 289 2.54 20.41 -19.07
C GLN A 289 1.97 21.51 -18.15
N SER A 290 0.82 21.28 -17.56
CA SER A 290 0.15 22.23 -16.67
C SER A 290 -0.31 21.56 -15.39
N VAL A 291 -0.36 22.35 -14.31
CA VAL A 291 -0.85 21.91 -13.00
C VAL A 291 -2.28 21.38 -13.08
N ILE A 292 -3.13 22.05 -13.86
CA ILE A 292 -4.54 21.68 -14.01
C ILE A 292 -4.67 20.28 -14.62
N LEU A 293 -3.93 20.00 -15.70
CA LEU A 293 -3.97 18.69 -16.36
C LEU A 293 -3.43 17.60 -15.43
N LEU A 294 -2.39 17.91 -14.64
CA LEU A 294 -1.85 16.99 -13.64
C LEU A 294 -2.86 16.69 -12.52
N LEU A 295 -3.60 17.69 -12.04
CA LEU A 295 -4.66 17.50 -11.05
C LEU A 295 -5.80 16.65 -11.59
N ILE A 296 -6.19 16.83 -12.86
CA ILE A 296 -7.18 15.96 -13.53
C ILE A 296 -6.66 14.54 -13.63
N ALA A 297 -5.42 14.36 -14.10
CA ALA A 297 -4.78 13.05 -14.22
C ALA A 297 -4.72 12.30 -12.87
N THR A 298 -4.26 12.98 -11.82
CA THR A 298 -4.14 12.40 -10.48
C THR A 298 -5.50 12.16 -9.81
N THR A 299 -6.54 12.96 -10.15
CA THR A 299 -7.93 12.70 -9.75
C THR A 299 -8.43 11.38 -10.34
N LEU A 300 -8.20 11.13 -11.63
CA LEU A 300 -8.58 9.87 -12.28
C LEU A 300 -7.82 8.69 -11.72
N ILE A 301 -6.54 8.86 -11.39
CA ILE A 301 -5.73 7.83 -10.73
C ILE A 301 -6.28 7.52 -9.34
N ALA A 302 -6.51 8.55 -8.52
CA ALA A 302 -7.08 8.39 -7.18
C ALA A 302 -8.45 7.72 -7.22
N TRP A 303 -9.32 8.09 -8.17
CA TRP A 303 -10.58 7.40 -8.45
C TRP A 303 -10.35 5.93 -8.74
N GLY A 304 -9.46 5.62 -9.70
CA GLY A 304 -9.19 4.25 -10.13
C GLY A 304 -8.69 3.35 -9.00
N ILE A 305 -7.74 3.83 -8.20
CA ILE A 305 -7.20 3.11 -7.04
C ILE A 305 -8.29 2.87 -5.99
N SER A 306 -9.02 3.93 -5.63
CA SER A 306 -10.02 3.92 -4.54
C SER A 306 -11.20 3.03 -4.81
N VAL A 307 -11.53 2.84 -6.08
CA VAL A 307 -12.61 1.97 -6.52
C VAL A 307 -12.11 0.53 -6.70
N SER A 308 -10.99 0.33 -7.39
CA SER A 308 -10.57 -1.00 -7.82
C SER A 308 -10.10 -1.89 -6.67
N GLN A 309 -9.31 -1.37 -5.72
CA GLN A 309 -8.75 -2.18 -4.64
C GLN A 309 -9.81 -2.78 -3.70
N PRO A 310 -10.78 -2.01 -3.16
CA PRO A 310 -11.82 -2.57 -2.30
C PRO A 310 -12.73 -3.57 -3.03
N ILE A 311 -13.04 -3.30 -4.30
CA ILE A 311 -13.89 -4.21 -5.10
C ILE A 311 -13.16 -5.52 -5.38
N LEU A 312 -11.89 -5.49 -5.76
CA LEU A 312 -11.11 -6.72 -5.95
C LEU A 312 -11.00 -7.54 -4.67
N ASN A 313 -10.75 -6.90 -3.53
CA ASN A 313 -10.76 -7.59 -2.23
C ASN A 313 -12.13 -8.21 -1.91
N SER A 314 -13.22 -7.50 -2.23
CA SER A 314 -14.59 -8.03 -2.09
C SER A 314 -14.82 -9.25 -2.99
N LEU A 315 -14.53 -9.15 -4.29
CA LEU A 315 -14.71 -10.24 -5.26
C LEU A 315 -13.86 -11.46 -4.94
N ILE A 316 -12.58 -11.25 -4.55
CA ILE A 316 -11.69 -12.32 -4.14
C ILE A 316 -12.19 -13.01 -2.87
N SER A 317 -12.64 -12.24 -1.87
CA SER A 317 -13.19 -12.78 -0.62
C SER A 317 -14.48 -13.60 -0.85
N GLN A 318 -15.34 -13.18 -1.77
CA GLN A 318 -16.59 -13.89 -2.11
C GLN A 318 -16.35 -15.24 -2.80
N MET A 319 -15.17 -15.46 -3.40
CA MET A 319 -14.81 -16.75 -4.01
C MET A 319 -14.29 -17.79 -3.00
N ALA A 320 -14.14 -17.40 -1.75
CA ALA A 320 -13.58 -18.21 -0.68
C ALA A 320 -14.68 -18.79 0.21
N ALA A 321 -14.62 -20.10 0.49
CA ALA A 321 -15.34 -20.65 1.63
C ALA A 321 -14.80 -20.01 2.93
N PRO A 322 -15.58 -19.93 4.02
CA PRO A 322 -15.14 -19.32 5.28
C PRO A 322 -13.80 -19.84 5.79
N GLU A 323 -13.52 -21.13 5.58
CA GLU A 323 -12.28 -21.81 5.99
C GLU A 323 -11.09 -21.45 5.08
N GLU A 324 -11.32 -21.04 3.84
CA GLU A 324 -10.31 -20.74 2.82
C GLU A 324 -9.94 -19.25 2.77
N GLN A 325 -10.74 -18.35 3.36
CA GLN A 325 -10.58 -16.89 3.22
C GLN A 325 -9.16 -16.40 3.53
N GLY A 326 -8.57 -16.91 4.61
CA GLY A 326 -7.21 -16.53 4.99
C GLY A 326 -6.16 -16.87 3.93
N LYS A 327 -6.26 -18.05 3.29
CA LYS A 327 -5.34 -18.47 2.24
C LYS A 327 -5.53 -17.68 0.94
N ILE A 328 -6.77 -17.51 0.53
CA ILE A 328 -7.12 -16.79 -0.70
C ILE A 328 -6.70 -15.34 -0.64
N LEU A 329 -7.00 -14.64 0.46
CA LEU A 329 -6.54 -13.27 0.69
C LEU A 329 -5.02 -13.19 0.85
N GLY A 330 -4.41 -14.23 1.46
CA GLY A 330 -2.95 -14.34 1.56
C GLY A 330 -2.26 -14.41 0.19
N ILE A 331 -2.81 -15.18 -0.76
CA ILE A 331 -2.30 -15.26 -2.15
C ILE A 331 -2.43 -13.91 -2.84
N ALA A 332 -3.59 -13.25 -2.74
CA ALA A 332 -3.82 -11.94 -3.32
C ALA A 332 -2.86 -10.88 -2.76
N ASN A 333 -2.66 -10.85 -1.44
CA ASN A 333 -1.73 -9.94 -0.78
C ASN A 333 -0.27 -10.23 -1.16
N SER A 334 0.11 -11.50 -1.32
CA SER A 334 1.45 -11.89 -1.80
C SER A 334 1.69 -11.41 -3.23
N SER A 335 0.69 -11.58 -4.10
CA SER A 335 0.72 -11.08 -5.48
C SER A 335 0.89 -9.55 -5.52
N SER A 336 0.11 -8.83 -4.70
CA SER A 336 0.24 -7.37 -4.54
C SER A 336 1.62 -6.95 -4.00
N ALA A 337 2.20 -7.72 -3.07
CA ALA A 337 3.54 -7.44 -2.56
C ALA A 337 4.62 -7.62 -3.65
N LEU A 338 4.52 -8.67 -4.47
CA LEU A 338 5.41 -8.86 -5.63
C LEU A 338 5.28 -7.71 -6.64
N ALA A 339 4.06 -7.20 -6.86
CA ALA A 339 3.83 -6.05 -7.71
C ALA A 339 4.51 -4.77 -7.16
N ARG A 340 4.47 -4.55 -5.84
CA ARG A 340 5.17 -3.44 -5.17
C ARG A 340 6.70 -3.56 -5.18
N ILE A 341 7.23 -4.75 -5.43
CA ILE A 341 8.67 -4.95 -5.65
C ILE A 341 9.01 -4.72 -7.13
N GLY A 342 8.26 -5.35 -8.03
CA GLY A 342 8.49 -5.29 -9.47
C GLY A 342 8.22 -3.92 -10.09
N GLY A 343 7.17 -3.22 -9.64
CA GLY A 343 6.78 -1.90 -10.13
C GLY A 343 7.91 -0.87 -10.05
N PRO A 344 8.42 -0.54 -8.86
CA PRO A 344 9.51 0.42 -8.72
C PRO A 344 10.80 -0.03 -9.42
N THR A 345 11.10 -1.33 -9.43
CA THR A 345 12.28 -1.87 -10.13
C THR A 345 12.19 -1.60 -11.63
N TRP A 346 11.04 -1.90 -12.24
CA TRP A 346 10.76 -1.60 -13.64
C TRP A 346 10.71 -0.09 -13.90
N ALA A 347 10.07 0.66 -13.01
CA ALA A 347 9.89 2.10 -13.13
C ALA A 347 11.24 2.83 -13.25
N GLY A 348 12.19 2.52 -12.39
CA GLY A 348 13.51 3.13 -12.43
C GLY A 348 14.30 2.76 -13.66
N ALA A 349 14.22 1.49 -14.12
CA ALA A 349 14.88 1.03 -15.33
C ALA A 349 14.29 1.71 -16.58
N SER A 350 12.95 1.77 -16.69
CA SER A 350 12.26 2.42 -17.81
C SER A 350 12.47 3.92 -17.84
N PHE A 351 12.43 4.58 -16.68
CA PHE A 351 12.72 6.01 -16.53
C PHE A 351 14.13 6.36 -17.03
N SER A 352 15.14 5.56 -16.63
CA SER A 352 16.54 5.80 -16.99
C SER A 352 16.84 5.52 -18.44
N LYS A 353 16.15 4.54 -19.08
CA LYS A 353 16.44 4.12 -20.46
C LYS A 353 15.58 4.81 -21.52
N PHE A 354 14.30 5.07 -21.20
CA PHE A 354 13.30 5.53 -22.18
C PHE A 354 12.71 6.91 -21.83
N GLY A 355 13.20 7.54 -20.76
CA GLY A 355 12.78 8.88 -20.34
C GLY A 355 11.70 8.89 -19.27
N SER A 356 11.42 10.10 -18.77
CA SER A 356 10.59 10.32 -17.59
C SER A 356 9.13 9.88 -17.73
N SER A 357 8.57 9.90 -18.93
CA SER A 357 7.19 9.48 -19.20
C SER A 357 7.02 7.96 -19.39
N ALA A 358 8.11 7.22 -19.62
CA ALA A 358 8.05 5.79 -19.92
C ALA A 358 7.41 4.92 -18.82
N PRO A 359 7.62 5.17 -17.50
CA PRO A 359 6.94 4.42 -16.45
C PRO A 359 5.42 4.57 -16.50
N PHE A 360 4.92 5.76 -16.78
CA PHE A 360 3.47 6.05 -16.85
C PHE A 360 2.84 5.45 -18.11
N LEU A 361 3.54 5.52 -19.24
CA LEU A 361 3.11 4.89 -20.48
C LEU A 361 3.04 3.36 -20.33
N THR A 362 4.04 2.74 -19.71
CA THR A 362 4.01 1.31 -19.42
C THR A 362 2.90 0.95 -18.45
N GLY A 363 2.64 1.79 -17.43
CA GLY A 363 1.51 1.65 -16.52
C GLY A 363 0.16 1.71 -17.27
N PHE A 364 0.00 2.62 -18.21
CA PHE A 364 -1.18 2.69 -19.09
C PHE A 364 -1.35 1.41 -19.92
N LEU A 365 -0.29 0.91 -20.56
CA LEU A 365 -0.35 -0.34 -21.33
C LEU A 365 -0.74 -1.54 -20.46
N VAL A 366 -0.19 -1.61 -19.24
CA VAL A 366 -0.58 -2.63 -18.25
C VAL A 366 -2.06 -2.50 -17.87
N MET A 367 -2.59 -1.27 -17.75
CA MET A 367 -4.02 -1.05 -17.49
C MET A 367 -4.91 -1.43 -18.67
N LEU A 368 -4.47 -1.31 -19.91
CA LEU A 368 -5.19 -1.84 -21.08
C LEU A 368 -5.32 -3.37 -21.00
N VAL A 369 -4.23 -4.05 -20.60
CA VAL A 369 -4.30 -5.51 -20.36
C VAL A 369 -5.26 -5.83 -19.21
N ALA A 370 -5.18 -5.12 -18.09
CA ALA A 370 -6.11 -5.31 -16.97
C ALA A 370 -7.57 -5.04 -17.36
N LEU A 371 -7.82 -4.05 -18.23
CA LEU A 371 -9.14 -3.71 -18.75
C LEU A 371 -9.71 -4.87 -19.59
N THR A 372 -8.93 -5.40 -20.54
CA THR A 372 -9.36 -6.56 -21.35
C THR A 372 -9.62 -7.79 -20.51
N LEU A 373 -8.83 -8.03 -19.47
CA LEU A 373 -9.04 -9.11 -18.52
C LEU A 373 -10.30 -8.89 -17.67
N SER A 374 -10.59 -7.65 -17.25
CA SER A 374 -11.79 -7.35 -16.46
C SER A 374 -13.10 -7.64 -17.20
N LEU A 375 -13.10 -7.54 -18.52
CA LEU A 375 -14.25 -7.87 -19.34
C LEU A 375 -14.54 -9.38 -19.39
N ARG A 376 -13.57 -10.24 -19.02
CA ARG A 376 -13.73 -11.69 -18.92
C ARG A 376 -14.23 -12.16 -17.56
N ILE A 377 -14.43 -11.24 -16.60
CA ILE A 377 -15.01 -11.60 -15.30
C ILE A 377 -16.48 -11.95 -15.50
N THR A 378 -16.82 -13.20 -15.27
CA THR A 378 -18.22 -13.66 -15.32
C THR A 378 -18.85 -13.55 -13.93
N LYS A 379 -20.13 -13.19 -13.88
CA LYS A 379 -20.90 -13.29 -12.62
C LYS A 379 -20.92 -14.76 -12.18
N SER A 380 -20.33 -15.05 -11.02
CA SER A 380 -20.44 -16.38 -10.41
C SER A 380 -21.92 -16.63 -10.03
N PRO A 381 -22.45 -17.86 -10.15
CA PRO A 381 -23.83 -18.18 -9.75
C PRO A 381 -24.14 -17.83 -8.28
N SER A 382 -23.12 -17.81 -7.41
CA SER A 382 -23.24 -17.35 -6.01
C SER A 382 -23.52 -15.84 -5.89
N LEU A 383 -23.18 -15.03 -6.89
CA LEU A 383 -23.44 -13.58 -6.90
C LEU A 383 -24.86 -13.24 -7.37
N SER A 384 -25.50 -14.12 -8.18
CA SER A 384 -26.86 -13.88 -8.66
C SER A 384 -27.92 -14.05 -7.56
N ASN A 385 -27.67 -14.91 -6.58
CA ASN A 385 -28.60 -15.18 -5.47
C ASN A 385 -28.57 -14.12 -4.37
N ALA A 386 -27.51 -13.31 -4.26
CA ALA A 386 -27.44 -12.24 -3.28
C ALA A 386 -28.17 -10.96 -3.76
N GLU A 387 -28.26 -10.73 -5.06
CA GLU A 387 -29.01 -9.59 -5.64
C GLU A 387 -30.54 -9.81 -5.66
N SER A 388 -31.03 -11.06 -5.53
CA SER A 388 -32.46 -11.38 -5.55
C SER A 388 -33.12 -11.32 -4.15
N VAL A 389 -32.36 -11.05 -3.07
CA VAL A 389 -32.83 -11.03 -1.67
C VAL A 389 -32.80 -9.61 -1.07
N THR A 390 -32.39 -8.59 -1.82
CA THR A 390 -32.45 -7.17 -1.43
C THR A 390 -33.40 -6.39 -2.32
#